data_a176a4a7741475d0978eee1077d7964e
#
_entry.id   a176a4a7741475d0978eee1077d7964e
#
_cell.length_a   1.000
_cell.length_b   1.000
_cell.length_c   1.000
_cell.angle_alpha   90.00
_cell.angle_beta   90.00
_cell.angle_gamma   90.00
#
_symmetry.space_group_name_H-M   'P 1'
#
loop_
_entity.id
_entity.type
_entity.pdbx_description
1 polymer ?
#
loop_
_entity_poly.entity_id
_entity_poly.type
_entity_poly.pdbx_seq_one_letter_code
_entity_poly.pdbx_strand_id
1 'polypeptide(L)'
;MEKKRQQVKKLPETKTLNNLSLAEKLEHIPLEITTQKINRKEVKSTIFLVGGFQVFDSLGQDITGDFTPTLKHLFLFLLLNSIKNEKGVTSQRLDETFWFDMSKTSAANNRSVNIRKLRLLASKIGDITIVHKNGYCFLELGTNVTCDYYHISALLEDLKNRKQENLSIDKEKLELLLTWSSPGSLLPNINIEWLDEYKSDYYVNITDTLLEIATLDSIKDDPRLLFRIVDVILAIDCIDEDAIRLKCTLLYKMGHKGLSKQCYDKFCSDYERILNTPPEFSYEEFVR
;
A
#
# COMPACT_ATOMS: atom_id res chain seq x y z
N MET A 1 33.65 14.88 49.46
CA MET A 1 32.44 14.13 49.02
C MET A 1 32.08 14.56 47.61
N GLU A 2 32.68 13.92 46.62
CA GLU A 2 32.43 14.16 45.18
C GLU A 2 31.26 13.30 44.70
N LYS A 3 30.18 13.94 44.28
CA LYS A 3 29.06 13.28 43.64
C LYS A 3 29.44 12.94 42.19
N LYS A 4 29.74 11.68 41.90
CA LYS A 4 29.85 11.14 40.54
C LYS A 4 28.47 11.28 39.84
N ARG A 5 28.38 12.21 38.87
CA ARG A 5 27.30 12.25 37.90
C ARG A 5 27.48 11.04 36.98
N GLN A 6 26.59 10.08 37.10
CA GLN A 6 26.46 9.02 36.10
C GLN A 6 25.97 9.64 34.77
N GLN A 7 26.84 9.60 33.77
CA GLN A 7 26.45 9.87 32.40
C GLN A 7 25.50 8.76 31.96
N VAL A 8 24.24 9.10 31.75
CA VAL A 8 23.27 8.24 31.06
C VAL A 8 23.76 8.11 29.62
N LYS A 9 24.27 6.91 29.28
CA LYS A 9 24.55 6.55 27.86
C LYS A 9 23.24 6.64 27.10
N LYS A 10 23.14 7.62 26.19
CA LYS A 10 22.08 7.61 25.15
C LYS A 10 22.16 6.27 24.41
N LEU A 11 21.11 5.49 24.47
CA LEU A 11 20.95 4.36 23.54
C LEU A 11 21.02 4.91 22.11
N PRO A 12 21.62 4.18 21.15
CA PRO A 12 21.61 4.59 19.76
C PRO A 12 20.16 4.73 19.29
N GLU A 13 19.87 5.83 18.60
CA GLU A 13 18.55 6.05 17.98
C GLU A 13 18.28 4.89 17.03
N THR A 14 17.27 4.11 17.32
CA THR A 14 16.82 3.01 16.45
C THR A 14 16.28 3.65 15.19
N LYS A 15 16.93 3.39 14.06
CA LYS A 15 16.43 3.84 12.75
C LYS A 15 15.08 3.19 12.50
N THR A 16 14.04 3.98 12.25
CA THR A 16 12.71 3.51 11.84
C THR A 16 12.52 3.79 10.36
N LEU A 17 11.69 3.01 9.67
CA LEU A 17 11.42 3.18 8.23
C LEU A 17 10.90 4.59 7.91
N ASN A 18 10.15 5.20 8.81
CA ASN A 18 9.58 6.52 8.62
C ASN A 18 10.64 7.64 8.56
N ASN A 19 11.83 7.42 9.16
CA ASN A 19 12.92 8.40 9.22
C ASN A 19 14.02 8.14 8.17
N LEU A 20 13.79 7.21 7.25
CA LEU A 20 14.74 6.89 6.19
C LEU A 20 14.54 7.82 4.98
N SER A 21 15.63 8.17 4.30
CA SER A 21 15.57 8.80 2.97
C SER A 21 14.92 7.85 1.96
N LEU A 22 14.46 8.38 0.82
CA LEU A 22 13.86 7.55 -0.23
C LEU A 22 14.80 6.43 -0.69
N ALA A 23 16.10 6.70 -0.84
CA ALA A 23 17.08 5.70 -1.22
C ALA A 23 17.18 4.57 -0.18
N GLU A 24 17.26 4.90 1.12
CA GLU A 24 17.28 3.91 2.20
C GLU A 24 15.97 3.12 2.28
N LYS A 25 14.80 3.76 2.03
CA LYS A 25 13.50 3.06 1.95
C LYS A 25 13.50 1.99 0.86
N LEU A 26 14.07 2.30 -0.31
CA LEU A 26 14.14 1.39 -1.45
C LEU A 26 15.10 0.20 -1.20
N GLU A 27 16.19 0.38 -0.45
CA GLU A 27 17.10 -0.70 -0.06
C GLU A 27 16.44 -1.76 0.85
N HIS A 28 15.38 -1.38 1.59
CA HIS A 28 14.64 -2.29 2.45
C HIS A 28 13.51 -3.06 1.75
N ILE A 29 13.27 -2.82 0.46
CA ILE A 29 12.24 -3.55 -0.30
C ILE A 29 12.70 -4.98 -0.55
N PRO A 30 11.96 -6.01 -0.08
CA PRO A 30 12.31 -7.39 -0.39
C PRO A 30 12.15 -7.69 -1.87
N LEU A 31 13.14 -8.37 -2.46
CA LEU A 31 13.12 -8.78 -3.86
C LEU A 31 12.08 -9.87 -4.16
N GLU A 32 11.66 -10.61 -3.13
CA GLU A 32 10.68 -11.69 -3.26
C GLU A 32 9.50 -11.49 -2.31
N ILE A 33 8.29 -11.49 -2.87
CA ILE A 33 7.06 -11.59 -2.10
C ILE A 33 6.76 -13.07 -1.92
N THR A 34 7.11 -13.62 -0.78
CA THR A 34 6.84 -15.01 -0.51
C THR A 34 5.72 -15.14 0.52
N THR A 35 4.52 -15.43 0.05
CA THR A 35 3.43 -15.94 0.90
C THR A 35 3.68 -17.38 1.36
N GLN A 36 4.70 -18.08 0.85
CA GLN A 36 4.87 -19.51 1.07
C GLN A 36 6.24 -20.03 1.55
N LYS A 37 7.32 -19.24 1.63
CA LYS A 37 8.58 -19.73 2.24
C LYS A 37 9.40 -18.57 2.81
N ILE A 38 9.14 -18.22 4.04
CA ILE A 38 10.04 -17.38 4.81
C ILE A 38 11.30 -18.17 5.08
N ASN A 39 12.39 -17.78 4.44
CA ASN A 39 13.70 -18.39 4.66
C ASN A 39 14.13 -18.05 6.11
N ARG A 40 14.26 -19.05 6.98
CA ARG A 40 14.45 -18.93 8.45
C ARG A 40 15.64 -18.10 8.95
N LYS A 41 16.41 -17.42 8.07
CA LYS A 41 17.59 -16.65 8.47
C LYS A 41 17.40 -15.17 8.68
N GLU A 42 16.32 -14.57 8.15
CA GLU A 42 15.93 -13.17 8.44
C GLU A 42 14.40 -13.07 8.45
N VAL A 43 13.80 -13.51 9.53
CA VAL A 43 12.33 -13.48 9.63
C VAL A 43 11.89 -12.06 9.93
N LYS A 44 11.36 -11.38 8.93
CA LYS A 44 10.75 -10.05 9.06
C LYS A 44 9.26 -10.22 9.32
N SER A 45 8.72 -9.42 10.21
CA SER A 45 7.27 -9.28 10.34
C SER A 45 6.72 -8.66 9.07
N THR A 46 5.55 -9.12 8.64
CA THR A 46 4.97 -8.66 7.37
C THR A 46 3.53 -8.19 7.56
N ILE A 47 3.22 -7.02 7.01
CA ILE A 47 1.90 -6.42 6.98
C ILE A 47 1.48 -6.29 5.52
N PHE A 48 0.39 -6.95 5.16
CA PHE A 48 -0.25 -6.80 3.86
C PHE A 48 -1.52 -5.97 4.00
N LEU A 49 -1.65 -4.97 3.14
CA LEU A 49 -2.82 -4.09 3.01
C LEU A 49 -3.42 -4.19 1.60
N VAL A 50 -2.61 -4.52 0.60
CA VAL A 50 -3.05 -4.68 -0.79
C VAL A 50 -3.62 -6.08 -0.97
N GLY A 51 -4.84 -6.17 -1.53
CA GLY A 51 -5.61 -7.41 -1.63
C GLY A 51 -6.30 -7.85 -0.33
N GLY A 52 -5.98 -7.21 0.83
CA GLY A 52 -6.62 -7.48 2.11
C GLY A 52 -5.71 -7.24 3.30
N PHE A 53 -6.30 -7.22 4.51
CA PHE A 53 -5.54 -7.03 5.74
C PHE A 53 -5.01 -8.36 6.27
N GLN A 54 -3.68 -8.53 6.29
CA GLN A 54 -3.02 -9.67 6.88
C GLN A 54 -1.76 -9.22 7.65
N VAL A 55 -1.48 -9.85 8.77
CA VAL A 55 -0.32 -9.54 9.62
C VAL A 55 0.35 -10.82 10.07
N PHE A 56 1.64 -10.92 9.79
CA PHE A 56 2.51 -12.01 10.21
C PHE A 56 3.57 -11.47 11.18
N ASP A 57 3.78 -12.20 12.28
CA ASP A 57 4.81 -11.86 13.25
C ASP A 57 6.23 -12.20 12.75
N SER A 58 7.23 -11.93 13.58
CA SER A 58 8.63 -12.22 13.27
C SER A 58 8.96 -13.72 13.18
N LEU A 59 8.04 -14.60 13.52
CA LEU A 59 8.15 -16.05 13.34
C LEU A 59 7.39 -16.55 12.11
N GLY A 60 6.74 -15.64 11.35
CA GLY A 60 5.90 -15.95 10.20
C GLY A 60 4.54 -16.53 10.59
N GLN A 61 4.12 -16.34 11.84
CA GLN A 61 2.81 -16.79 12.32
C GLN A 61 1.75 -15.74 11.96
N ASP A 62 0.64 -16.18 11.38
CA ASP A 62 -0.52 -15.31 11.12
C ASP A 62 -1.19 -14.91 12.42
N ILE A 63 -1.13 -13.61 12.73
CA ILE A 63 -1.75 -12.98 13.91
C ILE A 63 -2.88 -12.02 13.53
N THR A 64 -3.35 -12.09 12.28
CA THR A 64 -4.46 -11.24 11.78
C THR A 64 -5.71 -11.38 12.67
N GLY A 65 -5.99 -12.58 13.18
CA GLY A 65 -7.11 -12.86 14.06
C GLY A 65 -7.04 -12.23 15.45
N ASP A 66 -5.86 -11.78 15.90
CA ASP A 66 -5.68 -11.09 17.19
C ASP A 66 -6.25 -9.65 17.16
N PHE A 67 -6.51 -9.12 15.97
CA PHE A 67 -7.06 -7.78 15.78
C PHE A 67 -8.59 -7.79 15.94
N THR A 68 -9.11 -7.27 17.05
CA THR A 68 -10.53 -6.93 17.13
C THR A 68 -10.86 -5.83 16.11
N PRO A 69 -12.13 -5.68 15.66
CA PRO A 69 -12.49 -4.66 14.68
C PRO A 69 -11.98 -3.25 15.03
N THR A 70 -12.19 -2.81 16.27
CA THR A 70 -11.73 -1.50 16.75
C THR A 70 -10.20 -1.35 16.69
N LEU A 71 -9.45 -2.37 17.14
CA LEU A 71 -7.99 -2.33 17.12
C LEU A 71 -7.44 -2.39 15.71
N LYS A 72 -8.07 -3.14 14.82
CA LYS A 72 -7.73 -3.20 13.40
C LYS A 72 -7.89 -1.82 12.74
N HIS A 73 -9.05 -1.19 12.91
CA HIS A 73 -9.31 0.13 12.34
C HIS A 73 -8.37 1.19 12.90
N LEU A 74 -8.11 1.18 14.21
CA LEU A 74 -7.18 2.09 14.86
C LEU A 74 -5.73 1.88 14.38
N PHE A 75 -5.31 0.63 14.22
CA PHE A 75 -3.99 0.28 13.68
C PHE A 75 -3.82 0.80 12.25
N LEU A 76 -4.80 0.51 11.38
CA LEU A 76 -4.80 0.97 9.99
C LEU A 76 -4.80 2.49 9.88
N PHE A 77 -5.61 3.17 10.70
CA PHE A 77 -5.67 4.63 10.71
C PHE A 77 -4.31 5.24 11.10
N LEU A 78 -3.68 4.73 12.15
CA LEU A 78 -2.36 5.19 12.57
C LEU A 78 -1.29 4.87 11.53
N LEU A 79 -1.28 3.65 10.98
CA LEU A 79 -0.30 3.21 9.99
C LEU A 79 -0.36 4.06 8.72
N LEU A 80 -1.54 4.17 8.11
CA LEU A 80 -1.72 4.92 6.87
C LEU A 80 -1.41 6.42 7.04
N ASN A 81 -1.88 7.02 8.16
CA ASN A 81 -1.53 8.41 8.46
C ASN A 81 -0.02 8.60 8.68
N SER A 82 0.66 7.65 9.30
CA SER A 82 2.10 7.75 9.56
C SER A 82 2.95 7.56 8.30
N ILE A 83 2.45 6.80 7.32
CA ILE A 83 3.08 6.67 6.00
C ILE A 83 2.89 7.96 5.19
N LYS A 84 1.68 8.55 5.21
CA LYS A 84 1.35 9.78 4.46
C LYS A 84 1.97 11.03 5.11
N ASN A 85 2.11 11.06 6.44
CA ASN A 85 2.57 12.21 7.19
C ASN A 85 3.41 11.79 8.42
N GLU A 86 4.69 12.14 8.44
CA GLU A 86 5.63 11.80 9.53
C GLU A 86 5.17 12.28 10.92
N LYS A 87 4.34 13.33 10.99
CA LYS A 87 3.78 13.82 12.28
C LYS A 87 2.66 12.93 12.79
N GLY A 88 2.10 12.06 11.93
CA GLY A 88 0.96 11.22 12.28
C GLY A 88 -0.33 12.02 12.45
N VAL A 89 -1.17 11.64 13.41
CA VAL A 89 -2.53 12.15 13.60
C VAL A 89 -2.68 12.78 14.99
N THR A 90 -3.46 13.88 15.09
CA THR A 90 -3.73 14.52 16.39
C THR A 90 -4.65 13.65 17.25
N SER A 91 -4.51 13.77 18.57
CA SER A 91 -5.42 13.12 19.53
C SER A 91 -6.87 13.52 19.31
N GLN A 92 -7.12 14.78 18.93
CA GLN A 92 -8.46 15.28 18.62
C GLN A 92 -9.05 14.54 17.40
N ARG A 93 -8.30 14.41 16.30
CA ARG A 93 -8.76 13.68 15.11
C ARG A 93 -9.05 12.21 15.40
N LEU A 94 -8.25 11.58 16.26
CA LEU A 94 -8.53 10.21 16.72
C LEU A 94 -9.86 10.13 17.49
N ASP A 95 -10.11 11.08 18.39
CA ASP A 95 -11.35 11.11 19.18
C ASP A 95 -12.56 11.36 18.27
N GLU A 96 -12.46 12.30 17.32
CA GLU A 96 -13.50 12.61 16.34
C GLU A 96 -13.77 11.44 15.38
N THR A 97 -12.77 10.65 15.02
CA THR A 97 -12.93 9.53 14.09
C THR A 97 -13.52 8.29 14.77
N PHE A 98 -13.10 7.98 16.01
CA PHE A 98 -13.43 6.69 16.64
C PHE A 98 -14.45 6.80 17.79
N TRP A 99 -14.62 7.98 18.36
CA TRP A 99 -15.45 8.20 19.57
C TRP A 99 -16.23 9.53 19.50
N PHE A 100 -16.68 9.89 18.30
CA PHE A 100 -17.37 11.17 18.02
C PHE A 100 -18.67 11.36 18.83
N ASP A 101 -19.31 10.29 19.23
CA ASP A 101 -20.56 10.26 20.00
C ASP A 101 -20.34 10.33 21.52
N MET A 102 -19.07 10.38 21.96
CA MET A 102 -18.71 10.36 23.40
C MET A 102 -18.33 11.74 23.91
N SER A 103 -18.45 11.94 25.23
CA SER A 103 -17.89 13.12 25.87
C SER A 103 -16.37 13.15 25.71
N LYS A 104 -15.75 14.35 25.69
CA LYS A 104 -14.29 14.51 25.55
C LYS A 104 -13.49 13.64 26.56
N THR A 105 -13.95 13.56 27.82
CA THR A 105 -13.31 12.77 28.84
C THR A 105 -13.42 11.27 28.53
N SER A 106 -14.60 10.80 28.12
CA SER A 106 -14.83 9.39 27.76
C SER A 106 -14.04 9.00 26.50
N ALA A 107 -14.00 9.84 25.49
CA ALA A 107 -13.21 9.64 24.27
C ALA A 107 -11.70 9.51 24.61
N ALA A 108 -11.14 10.43 25.42
CA ALA A 108 -9.75 10.39 25.85
C ALA A 108 -9.41 9.12 26.63
N ASN A 109 -10.33 8.65 27.50
CA ASN A 109 -10.14 7.41 28.23
C ASN A 109 -10.15 6.19 27.30
N ASN A 110 -11.12 6.12 26.37
CA ASN A 110 -11.23 5.05 25.38
C ASN A 110 -9.99 5.01 24.47
N ARG A 111 -9.54 6.17 23.98
CA ARG A 111 -8.29 6.29 23.22
C ARG A 111 -7.11 5.69 24.00
N SER A 112 -6.92 6.10 25.25
CA SER A 112 -5.81 5.64 26.09
C SER A 112 -5.84 4.13 26.29
N VAL A 113 -7.01 3.55 26.55
CA VAL A 113 -7.20 2.10 26.72
C VAL A 113 -6.89 1.36 25.41
N ASN A 114 -7.42 1.83 24.28
CA ASN A 114 -7.23 1.15 23.00
C ASN A 114 -5.79 1.29 22.48
N ILE A 115 -5.14 2.45 22.64
CA ILE A 115 -3.71 2.63 22.34
C ILE A 115 -2.85 1.67 23.20
N ARG A 116 -3.16 1.49 24.48
CA ARG A 116 -2.45 0.52 25.32
C ARG A 116 -2.61 -0.91 24.80
N LYS A 117 -3.84 -1.32 24.45
CA LYS A 117 -4.10 -2.65 23.86
C LYS A 117 -3.35 -2.81 22.53
N LEU A 118 -3.38 -1.77 21.71
CA LEU A 118 -2.70 -1.79 20.41
C LEU A 118 -1.17 -1.89 20.55
N ARG A 119 -0.57 -1.24 21.55
CA ARG A 119 0.86 -1.41 21.87
C ARG A 119 1.21 -2.85 22.23
N LEU A 120 0.35 -3.52 23.01
CA LEU A 120 0.56 -4.94 23.35
C LEU A 120 0.46 -5.82 22.11
N LEU A 121 -0.42 -5.50 21.17
CA LEU A 121 -0.54 -6.21 19.91
C LEU A 121 0.65 -5.92 18.99
N ALA A 122 1.07 -4.67 18.88
CA ALA A 122 2.25 -4.26 18.12
C ALA A 122 3.53 -4.98 18.60
N SER A 123 3.68 -5.18 19.92
CA SER A 123 4.82 -5.93 20.47
C SER A 123 4.84 -7.41 20.08
N LYS A 124 3.70 -8.01 19.70
CA LYS A 124 3.66 -9.36 19.12
C LYS A 124 4.09 -9.38 17.66
N ILE A 125 3.74 -8.34 16.91
CA ILE A 125 4.19 -8.22 15.52
C ILE A 125 5.71 -8.12 15.48
N GLY A 126 6.31 -7.31 16.36
CA GLY A 126 7.76 -7.15 16.44
C GLY A 126 8.18 -5.69 16.53
N ASP A 127 9.02 -5.24 15.63
CA ASP A 127 9.66 -3.91 15.65
C ASP A 127 8.69 -2.80 15.19
N ILE A 128 7.58 -2.62 15.96
CA ILE A 128 6.58 -1.58 15.74
C ILE A 128 6.39 -0.79 17.03
N THR A 129 6.51 0.53 16.93
CA THR A 129 6.33 1.44 18.08
C THR A 129 5.18 2.40 17.83
N ILE A 130 4.27 2.53 18.81
CA ILE A 130 3.20 3.54 18.79
C ILE A 130 3.59 4.66 19.73
N VAL A 131 3.91 5.80 19.14
CA VAL A 131 4.38 7.00 19.84
C VAL A 131 3.20 7.97 20.04
N HIS A 132 3.15 8.55 21.23
CA HIS A 132 2.27 9.69 21.54
C HIS A 132 3.13 10.83 22.08
N LYS A 133 3.28 11.90 21.29
CA LYS A 133 4.15 13.03 21.61
C LYS A 133 3.52 14.34 21.14
N ASN A 134 3.52 15.35 22.01
CA ASN A 134 3.02 16.69 21.68
C ASN A 134 1.58 16.71 21.12
N GLY A 135 0.70 15.82 21.62
CA GLY A 135 -0.68 15.72 21.16
C GLY A 135 -0.89 14.96 19.84
N TYR A 136 0.19 14.45 19.25
CA TYR A 136 0.14 13.61 18.05
C TYR A 136 0.38 12.15 18.41
N CYS A 137 -0.28 11.27 17.66
CA CYS A 137 -0.10 9.83 17.73
C CYS A 137 0.34 9.32 16.34
N PHE A 138 1.42 8.54 16.32
CA PHE A 138 1.95 7.97 15.09
C PHE A 138 2.53 6.58 15.33
N LEU A 139 2.64 5.82 14.26
CA LEU A 139 3.19 4.47 14.27
C LEU A 139 4.53 4.49 13.54
N GLU A 140 5.56 3.96 14.18
CA GLU A 140 6.88 3.77 13.61
C GLU A 140 7.08 2.29 13.29
N LEU A 141 7.44 2.01 12.03
CA LEU A 141 7.87 0.70 11.58
C LEU A 141 9.39 0.61 11.69
N GLY A 142 9.90 -0.39 12.37
CA GLY A 142 11.33 -0.70 12.37
C GLY A 142 11.77 -1.37 11.07
N THR A 143 13.08 -1.46 10.85
CA THR A 143 13.69 -2.02 9.64
C THR A 143 13.42 -3.53 9.46
N ASN A 144 12.99 -4.20 10.52
CA ASN A 144 12.61 -5.62 10.50
C ASN A 144 11.12 -5.85 10.22
N VAL A 145 10.38 -4.81 9.82
CA VAL A 145 8.97 -4.91 9.45
C VAL A 145 8.83 -4.59 7.96
N THR A 146 8.15 -5.45 7.24
CA THR A 146 7.79 -5.26 5.84
C THR A 146 6.33 -4.85 5.76
N CYS A 147 6.01 -3.77 5.03
CA CYS A 147 4.64 -3.35 4.75
C CYS A 147 4.52 -3.07 3.25
N ASP A 148 3.62 -3.78 2.56
CA ASP A 148 3.42 -3.67 1.12
C ASP A 148 3.07 -2.23 0.69
N TYR A 149 2.08 -1.61 1.31
CA TYR A 149 1.67 -0.24 1.00
C TYR A 149 2.80 0.78 1.19
N TYR A 150 3.65 0.60 2.21
CA TYR A 150 4.82 1.45 2.43
C TYR A 150 5.83 1.33 1.27
N HIS A 151 6.13 0.09 0.84
CA HIS A 151 7.05 -0.16 -0.26
C HIS A 151 6.50 0.31 -1.60
N ILE A 152 5.22 0.07 -1.87
CA ILE A 152 4.54 0.57 -3.06
C ILE A 152 4.61 2.10 -3.12
N SER A 153 4.32 2.78 -2.01
CA SER A 153 4.39 4.25 -1.94
C SER A 153 5.79 4.78 -2.24
N ALA A 154 6.84 4.14 -1.70
CA ALA A 154 8.23 4.53 -1.96
C ALA A 154 8.65 4.28 -3.42
N LEU A 155 8.22 3.16 -4.02
CA LEU A 155 8.49 2.84 -5.43
C LEU A 155 7.79 3.82 -6.38
N LEU A 156 6.53 4.15 -6.10
CA LEU A 156 5.77 5.15 -6.87
C LEU A 156 6.44 6.52 -6.82
N GLU A 157 6.90 6.94 -5.64
CA GLU A 157 7.61 8.21 -5.46
C GLU A 157 8.91 8.24 -6.26
N ASP A 158 9.73 7.17 -6.21
CA ASP A 158 10.98 7.08 -7.00
C ASP A 158 10.70 7.14 -8.50
N LEU A 159 9.73 6.37 -9.00
CA LEU A 159 9.39 6.34 -10.43
C LEU A 159 8.87 7.69 -10.93
N LYS A 160 8.05 8.39 -10.13
CA LYS A 160 7.57 9.74 -10.44
C LYS A 160 8.72 10.75 -10.48
N ASN A 161 9.62 10.73 -9.50
CA ASN A 161 10.77 11.63 -9.44
C ASN A 161 11.70 11.41 -10.66
N ARG A 162 12.01 10.16 -11.00
CA ARG A 162 12.82 9.82 -12.20
C ARG A 162 12.21 10.36 -13.48
N LYS A 163 10.89 10.24 -13.63
CA LYS A 163 10.18 10.80 -14.79
C LYS A 163 10.28 12.32 -14.85
N GLN A 164 10.05 13.01 -13.72
CA GLN A 164 10.17 14.48 -13.65
C GLN A 164 11.57 14.98 -13.98
N GLU A 165 12.60 14.24 -13.60
CA GLU A 165 14.00 14.53 -13.88
C GLU A 165 14.46 14.05 -15.27
N ASN A 166 13.55 13.49 -16.10
CA ASN A 166 13.84 12.88 -17.40
C ASN A 166 14.91 11.77 -17.35
N LEU A 167 15.01 11.08 -16.23
CA LEU A 167 15.87 9.91 -16.05
C LEU A 167 15.20 8.65 -16.63
N SER A 168 16.02 7.68 -17.02
CA SER A 168 15.50 6.38 -17.47
C SER A 168 14.75 5.69 -16.34
N ILE A 169 13.64 5.02 -16.68
CA ILE A 169 12.89 4.19 -15.72
C ILE A 169 13.74 2.96 -15.35
N ASP A 170 13.86 2.75 -14.07
CA ASP A 170 14.48 1.54 -13.51
C ASP A 170 13.51 0.37 -13.65
N LYS A 171 13.81 -0.54 -14.60
CA LYS A 171 12.93 -1.68 -14.89
C LYS A 171 12.83 -2.66 -13.71
N GLU A 172 13.86 -2.82 -12.89
CA GLU A 172 13.82 -3.69 -11.71
C GLU A 172 12.84 -3.14 -10.67
N LYS A 173 12.88 -1.83 -10.42
CA LYS A 173 11.93 -1.16 -9.52
C LYS A 173 10.50 -1.20 -10.05
N LEU A 174 10.31 -1.04 -11.36
CA LEU A 174 8.99 -1.21 -11.98
C LEU A 174 8.48 -2.64 -11.80
N GLU A 175 9.30 -3.65 -12.02
CA GLU A 175 8.95 -5.07 -11.81
C GLU A 175 8.58 -5.34 -10.34
N LEU A 176 9.30 -4.75 -9.38
CA LEU A 176 8.97 -4.82 -7.95
C LEU A 176 7.61 -4.16 -7.66
N LEU A 177 7.37 -2.95 -8.17
CA LEU A 177 6.09 -2.27 -8.02
C LEU A 177 4.94 -3.13 -8.54
N LEU A 178 5.07 -3.67 -9.76
CA LEU A 178 4.05 -4.54 -10.37
C LEU A 178 3.82 -5.80 -9.52
N THR A 179 4.87 -6.37 -8.95
CA THR A 179 4.77 -7.55 -8.10
C THR A 179 4.05 -7.25 -6.80
N TRP A 180 4.41 -6.16 -6.10
CA TRP A 180 3.78 -5.76 -4.84
C TRP A 180 2.32 -5.31 -5.01
N SER A 181 1.98 -4.73 -6.17
CA SER A 181 0.62 -4.25 -6.47
C SER A 181 -0.29 -5.32 -7.09
N SER A 182 0.26 -6.48 -7.47
CA SER A 182 -0.49 -7.55 -8.14
C SER A 182 -1.68 -8.13 -7.35
N PRO A 183 -1.73 -8.08 -5.98
CA PRO A 183 -2.93 -8.51 -5.26
C PRO A 183 -4.15 -7.59 -5.45
N GLY A 184 -3.99 -6.39 -6.03
CA GLY A 184 -5.08 -5.52 -6.46
C GLY A 184 -5.35 -4.34 -5.53
N SER A 185 -6.61 -4.14 -5.12
CA SER A 185 -7.05 -2.95 -4.39
C SER A 185 -6.55 -2.89 -2.95
N LEU A 186 -6.38 -1.67 -2.43
CA LEU A 186 -6.05 -1.42 -1.02
C LEU A 186 -7.24 -1.78 -0.14
N LEU A 187 -7.07 -2.72 0.79
CA LEU A 187 -8.06 -3.10 1.82
C LEU A 187 -9.49 -3.30 1.25
N PRO A 188 -9.69 -4.14 0.21
CA PRO A 188 -10.96 -4.22 -0.53
C PRO A 188 -12.16 -4.60 0.36
N ASN A 189 -11.94 -5.37 1.43
CA ASN A 189 -13.00 -5.88 2.31
C ASN A 189 -13.28 -4.99 3.53
N ILE A 190 -12.72 -3.78 3.60
CA ILE A 190 -12.93 -2.84 4.71
C ILE A 190 -13.61 -1.58 4.15
N ASN A 191 -14.87 -1.35 4.52
CA ASN A 191 -15.65 -0.21 4.08
C ASN A 191 -15.86 0.74 5.27
N ILE A 192 -15.06 1.81 5.31
CA ILE A 192 -15.09 2.83 6.36
C ILE A 192 -14.79 4.17 5.69
N GLU A 193 -15.59 5.17 5.95
CA GLU A 193 -15.55 6.50 5.31
C GLU A 193 -14.14 7.12 5.28
N TRP A 194 -13.42 7.14 6.41
CA TRP A 194 -12.07 7.72 6.45
C TRP A 194 -11.04 6.97 5.59
N LEU A 195 -11.31 5.72 5.22
CA LEU A 195 -10.41 4.91 4.39
C LEU A 195 -10.57 5.18 2.89
N ASP A 196 -11.70 5.74 2.47
CA ASP A 196 -12.00 5.95 1.05
C ASP A 196 -11.02 6.92 0.39
N GLU A 197 -10.55 7.93 1.11
CA GLU A 197 -9.48 8.83 0.63
C GLU A 197 -8.20 8.04 0.30
N TYR A 198 -7.77 7.12 1.18
CA TYR A 198 -6.56 6.32 0.95
C TYR A 198 -6.71 5.34 -0.21
N LYS A 199 -7.91 4.74 -0.36
CA LYS A 199 -8.20 3.85 -1.49
C LYS A 199 -8.19 4.62 -2.81
N SER A 200 -8.79 5.79 -2.85
CA SER A 200 -8.79 6.66 -4.04
C SER A 200 -7.38 7.14 -4.38
N ASP A 201 -6.61 7.61 -3.38
CA ASP A 201 -5.21 8.00 -3.57
C ASP A 201 -4.37 6.83 -4.11
N TYR A 202 -4.56 5.62 -3.57
CA TYR A 202 -3.85 4.43 -4.02
C TYR A 202 -4.18 4.11 -5.48
N TYR A 203 -5.46 4.04 -5.82
CA TYR A 203 -5.93 3.78 -7.18
C TYR A 203 -5.35 4.80 -8.17
N VAL A 204 -5.60 6.08 -7.95
CA VAL A 204 -5.17 7.15 -8.86
C VAL A 204 -3.64 7.15 -9.02
N ASN A 205 -2.89 7.07 -7.91
CA ASN A 205 -1.44 7.10 -7.98
C ASN A 205 -0.83 5.94 -8.75
N ILE A 206 -1.36 4.72 -8.60
CA ILE A 206 -0.86 3.55 -9.34
C ILE A 206 -1.28 3.63 -10.80
N THR A 207 -2.57 3.83 -11.08
CA THR A 207 -3.10 3.82 -12.44
C THR A 207 -2.45 4.88 -13.30
N ASP A 208 -2.44 6.14 -12.85
CA ASP A 208 -1.81 7.25 -13.60
C ASP A 208 -0.33 6.98 -13.87
N THR A 209 0.41 6.58 -12.81
CA THR A 209 1.85 6.31 -12.95
C THR A 209 2.13 5.18 -13.93
N LEU A 210 1.37 4.08 -13.87
CA LEU A 210 1.60 2.93 -14.73
C LEU A 210 1.16 3.18 -16.18
N LEU A 211 0.04 3.88 -16.40
CA LEU A 211 -0.39 4.28 -17.75
C LEU A 211 0.60 5.24 -18.40
N GLU A 212 1.11 6.21 -17.65
CA GLU A 212 2.15 7.11 -18.14
C GLU A 212 3.45 6.37 -18.48
N ILE A 213 3.90 5.43 -17.63
CA ILE A 213 5.09 4.62 -17.88
C ILE A 213 4.90 3.74 -19.13
N ALA A 214 3.71 3.22 -19.38
CA ALA A 214 3.39 2.41 -20.54
C ALA A 214 3.60 3.15 -21.88
N THR A 215 3.55 4.50 -21.88
CA THR A 215 3.76 5.32 -23.09
C THR A 215 5.23 5.62 -23.38
N LEU A 216 6.15 5.38 -22.45
CA LEU A 216 7.56 5.72 -22.58
C LEU A 216 8.26 4.86 -23.64
N ASP A 217 9.16 5.45 -24.41
CA ASP A 217 9.93 4.78 -25.48
C ASP A 217 10.68 3.52 -24.98
N SER A 218 11.12 3.53 -23.73
CA SER A 218 11.82 2.40 -23.11
C SER A 218 10.93 1.23 -22.72
N ILE A 219 9.60 1.40 -22.73
CA ILE A 219 8.59 0.46 -22.22
C ILE A 219 7.56 0.08 -23.30
N LYS A 220 7.12 1.03 -24.14
CA LYS A 220 6.01 0.85 -25.11
C LYS A 220 6.18 -0.32 -26.07
N ASP A 221 7.42 -0.74 -26.35
CA ASP A 221 7.76 -1.83 -27.24
C ASP A 221 8.08 -3.14 -26.48
N ASP A 222 7.81 -3.21 -25.17
CA ASP A 222 7.94 -4.41 -24.35
C ASP A 222 6.55 -4.99 -23.99
N PRO A 223 5.97 -5.88 -24.81
CA PRO A 223 4.63 -6.40 -24.59
C PRO A 223 4.49 -7.13 -23.25
N ARG A 224 5.54 -7.82 -22.78
CA ARG A 224 5.51 -8.54 -21.50
C ARG A 224 5.28 -7.57 -20.34
N LEU A 225 6.00 -6.47 -20.35
CA LEU A 225 5.91 -5.47 -19.29
C LEU A 225 4.56 -4.73 -19.36
N LEU A 226 4.11 -4.40 -20.58
CA LEU A 226 2.80 -3.78 -20.80
C LEU A 226 1.64 -4.67 -20.32
N PHE A 227 1.67 -5.98 -20.57
CA PHE A 227 0.66 -6.89 -20.03
C PHE A 227 0.66 -6.90 -18.50
N ARG A 228 1.81 -6.91 -17.85
CA ARG A 228 1.88 -6.85 -16.39
C ARG A 228 1.36 -5.53 -15.83
N ILE A 229 1.65 -4.41 -16.48
CA ILE A 229 1.09 -3.09 -16.14
C ILE A 229 -0.44 -3.16 -16.17
N VAL A 230 -0.99 -3.59 -17.30
CA VAL A 230 -2.44 -3.69 -17.48
C VAL A 230 -3.08 -4.65 -16.48
N ASP A 231 -2.46 -5.80 -16.23
CA ASP A 231 -3.00 -6.79 -15.28
C ASP A 231 -3.06 -6.23 -13.85
N VAL A 232 -2.09 -5.42 -13.44
CA VAL A 232 -2.12 -4.73 -12.14
C VAL A 232 -3.26 -3.71 -12.08
N ILE A 233 -3.42 -2.87 -13.11
CA ILE A 233 -4.51 -1.87 -13.14
C ILE A 233 -5.87 -2.57 -13.10
N LEU A 234 -6.08 -3.59 -13.92
CA LEU A 234 -7.34 -4.35 -13.98
C LEU A 234 -7.60 -5.19 -12.71
N ALA A 235 -6.58 -5.51 -11.93
CA ALA A 235 -6.76 -6.12 -10.61
C ALA A 235 -7.25 -5.12 -9.56
N ILE A 236 -6.97 -3.83 -9.75
CA ILE A 236 -7.45 -2.74 -8.88
C ILE A 236 -8.85 -2.31 -9.32
N ASP A 237 -9.05 -2.06 -10.62
CA ASP A 237 -10.32 -1.69 -11.23
C ASP A 237 -10.54 -2.48 -12.53
N CYS A 238 -11.43 -3.46 -12.48
CA CYS A 238 -11.71 -4.35 -13.61
C CYS A 238 -12.44 -3.68 -14.78
N ILE A 239 -12.91 -2.43 -14.60
CA ILE A 239 -13.57 -1.63 -15.62
C ILE A 239 -12.78 -0.38 -16.04
N ASP A 240 -11.47 -0.33 -15.73
CA ASP A 240 -10.59 0.72 -16.23
C ASP A 240 -10.50 0.67 -17.77
N GLU A 241 -10.97 1.74 -18.42
CA GLU A 241 -11.13 1.80 -19.88
C GLU A 241 -9.79 1.87 -20.61
N ASP A 242 -8.82 2.61 -20.07
CA ASP A 242 -7.51 2.77 -20.69
C ASP A 242 -6.70 1.48 -20.60
N ALA A 243 -6.74 0.80 -19.48
CA ALA A 243 -6.07 -0.46 -19.28
C ALA A 243 -6.65 -1.56 -20.19
N ILE A 244 -7.98 -1.69 -20.28
CA ILE A 244 -8.58 -2.71 -21.15
C ILE A 244 -8.37 -2.39 -22.64
N ARG A 245 -8.40 -1.10 -23.04
CA ARG A 245 -8.05 -0.65 -24.38
C ARG A 245 -6.64 -1.06 -24.75
N LEU A 246 -5.67 -0.78 -23.86
CA LEU A 246 -4.27 -1.17 -24.06
C LEU A 246 -4.15 -2.69 -24.20
N LYS A 247 -4.82 -3.48 -23.35
CA LYS A 247 -4.81 -4.95 -23.39
C LYS A 247 -5.36 -5.49 -24.71
N CYS A 248 -6.52 -5.00 -25.13
CA CYS A 248 -7.16 -5.40 -26.38
C CYS A 248 -6.29 -5.07 -27.60
N THR A 249 -5.70 -3.86 -27.62
CA THR A 249 -4.81 -3.41 -28.69
C THR A 249 -3.53 -4.26 -28.77
N LEU A 250 -2.90 -4.58 -27.65
CA LEU A 250 -1.74 -5.45 -27.59
C LEU A 250 -2.04 -6.84 -28.15
N LEU A 251 -3.11 -7.48 -27.68
CA LEU A 251 -3.55 -8.80 -28.16
C LEU A 251 -3.86 -8.78 -29.67
N TYR A 252 -4.53 -7.73 -30.14
CA TYR A 252 -4.87 -7.58 -31.55
C TYR A 252 -3.60 -7.45 -32.42
N LYS A 253 -2.65 -6.59 -32.03
CA LYS A 253 -1.38 -6.38 -32.75
C LYS A 253 -0.50 -7.64 -32.76
N MET A 254 -0.56 -8.46 -31.70
CA MET A 254 0.14 -9.75 -31.65
C MET A 254 -0.57 -10.86 -32.46
N GLY A 255 -1.69 -10.58 -33.13
CA GLY A 255 -2.45 -11.54 -33.92
C GLY A 255 -3.44 -12.39 -33.11
N HIS A 256 -3.55 -12.19 -31.79
CA HIS A 256 -4.50 -12.91 -30.91
C HIS A 256 -5.89 -12.26 -30.91
N LYS A 257 -6.47 -12.06 -32.12
CA LYS A 257 -7.73 -11.33 -32.31
C LYS A 257 -8.91 -11.93 -31.53
N GLY A 258 -8.98 -13.25 -31.42
CA GLY A 258 -10.00 -13.93 -30.63
C GLY A 258 -9.93 -13.63 -29.15
N LEU A 259 -8.71 -13.63 -28.56
CA LEU A 259 -8.50 -13.28 -27.16
C LEU A 259 -8.77 -11.78 -26.90
N SER A 260 -8.38 -10.91 -27.84
CA SER A 260 -8.70 -9.48 -27.76
C SER A 260 -10.21 -9.27 -27.68
N LYS A 261 -10.99 -9.93 -28.56
CA LYS A 261 -12.45 -9.84 -28.53
C LYS A 261 -13.05 -10.38 -27.22
N GLN A 262 -12.56 -11.52 -26.73
CA GLN A 262 -12.99 -12.07 -25.43
C GLN A 262 -12.73 -11.14 -24.26
N CYS A 263 -11.57 -10.45 -24.24
CA CYS A 263 -11.26 -9.44 -23.21
C CYS A 263 -12.26 -8.28 -23.24
N TYR A 264 -12.59 -7.78 -24.43
CA TYR A 264 -13.59 -6.73 -24.61
C TYR A 264 -14.98 -7.18 -24.17
N ASP A 265 -15.44 -8.38 -24.57
CA ASP A 265 -16.75 -8.88 -24.20
C ASP A 265 -16.90 -9.08 -22.70
N LYS A 266 -15.82 -9.55 -22.03
CA LYS A 266 -15.78 -9.63 -20.57
C LYS A 266 -15.88 -8.26 -19.92
N PHE A 267 -15.12 -7.29 -20.42
CA PHE A 267 -15.18 -5.91 -19.95
C PHE A 267 -16.60 -5.34 -20.06
N CYS A 268 -17.27 -5.49 -21.21
CA CYS A 268 -18.64 -5.02 -21.40
C CYS A 268 -19.60 -5.63 -20.36
N SER A 269 -19.45 -6.94 -20.09
CA SER A 269 -20.28 -7.63 -19.09
C SER A 269 -20.01 -7.11 -17.66
N ASP A 270 -18.76 -6.88 -17.29
CA ASP A 270 -18.39 -6.35 -15.98
C ASP A 270 -18.83 -4.87 -15.84
N TYR A 271 -18.66 -4.07 -16.89
CA TYR A 271 -19.06 -2.67 -16.96
C TYR A 271 -20.59 -2.51 -16.76
N GLU A 272 -21.39 -3.28 -17.53
CA GLU A 272 -22.85 -3.27 -17.39
C GLU A 272 -23.31 -3.75 -16.02
N ARG A 273 -22.68 -4.78 -15.47
CA ARG A 273 -22.98 -5.31 -14.14
C ARG A 273 -22.70 -4.30 -13.03
N ILE A 274 -21.64 -3.47 -13.14
CA ILE A 274 -21.19 -2.52 -12.10
C ILE A 274 -21.91 -1.18 -12.23
N LEU A 275 -22.02 -0.65 -13.48
CA LEU A 275 -22.55 0.69 -13.72
C LEU A 275 -24.02 0.70 -14.18
N ASN A 276 -24.62 -0.48 -14.40
CA ASN A 276 -25.97 -0.66 -14.93
C ASN A 276 -26.21 0.03 -16.29
N THR A 277 -25.16 0.27 -17.06
CA THR A 277 -25.18 0.83 -18.42
C THR A 277 -24.13 0.12 -19.28
N PRO A 278 -24.39 -0.13 -20.57
CA PRO A 278 -23.36 -0.65 -21.46
C PRO A 278 -22.28 0.41 -21.72
N PRO A 279 -21.06 0.02 -22.08
CA PRO A 279 -20.02 0.96 -22.50
C PRO A 279 -20.42 1.65 -23.82
N GLU A 280 -20.01 2.90 -23.99
CA GLU A 280 -20.39 3.74 -25.14
C GLU A 280 -19.61 3.44 -26.43
N PHE A 281 -18.55 2.63 -26.38
CA PHE A 281 -17.64 2.36 -27.51
C PHE A 281 -17.73 0.92 -28.00
N SER A 282 -17.54 0.76 -29.31
CA SER A 282 -17.49 -0.54 -29.98
C SER A 282 -16.10 -1.20 -29.86
N TYR A 283 -16.03 -2.50 -30.13
CA TYR A 283 -14.74 -3.22 -30.17
C TYR A 283 -13.77 -2.64 -31.22
N GLU A 284 -14.29 -2.22 -32.37
CA GLU A 284 -13.52 -1.65 -33.47
C GLU A 284 -12.83 -0.33 -33.06
N GLU A 285 -13.48 0.46 -32.21
CA GLU A 285 -12.92 1.70 -31.66
C GLU A 285 -11.86 1.41 -30.61
N PHE A 286 -11.97 0.27 -29.92
CA PHE A 286 -11.00 -0.15 -28.89
C PHE A 286 -9.66 -0.58 -29.46
N VAL A 287 -9.62 -1.21 -30.63
CA VAL A 287 -8.40 -1.83 -31.21
C VAL A 287 -7.74 -0.99 -32.31
N ARG A 288 -8.29 0.18 -32.60
CA ARG A 288 -7.68 1.16 -33.50
C ARG A 288 -6.57 1.94 -32.85
#